data_005269701c110c7a6a616939b3bad09a
#
_entry.id   005269701c110c7a6a616939b3bad09a
#
_cell.length_a   1.000
_cell.length_b   1.000
_cell.length_c   1.000
_cell.angle_alpha   90.00
_cell.angle_beta   90.00
_cell.angle_gamma   90.00
#
_symmetry.space_group_name_H-M   'P 1'
#
loop_
_entity.id
_entity.type
_entity.pdbx_description
1 polymer ?
#
loop_
_entity_poly.entity_id
_entity_poly.type
_entity_poly.pdbx_seq_one_letter_code
_entity_poly.pdbx_strand_id
1 'polypeptide(L)'
;MRAAFSKAEIESVVASRFSSAFQLPEKRPAEVISSGIPEIDSFTLGGLPRGAITEVFGPASSGRTSFMFSALAHATGHEEVCAVVDTNNAFDPKSATRAEINCERLLWIRCANNLEHAFKATDLLLQGGGFGLVLLDLGDVPANSAKRIISSWWYRFRRTLEPTPTALVVIAEESCVRSCASLTLELKADSVWSQAGRIRLSEGRSEPREKMVYSLRHPSITNSSSRITIEELGSVTHANLLEANSIQVERRRPVHPGLQRIQFRCLNPL
;
A
#
# COMPACT_ATOMS: atom_id res chain seq x y z
N MET A 1 17.05 18.42 57.42
CA MET A 1 17.58 17.79 56.17
C MET A 1 16.63 16.68 55.76
N ARG A 2 15.92 16.84 54.62
CA ARG A 2 15.12 15.77 54.04
C ARG A 2 16.08 14.92 53.20
N ALA A 3 16.23 13.65 53.56
CA ALA A 3 17.01 12.69 52.79
C ALA A 3 16.35 12.54 51.40
N ALA A 4 17.11 12.78 50.36
CA ALA A 4 16.67 12.49 48.99
C ALA A 4 16.75 10.99 48.79
N PHE A 5 15.62 10.35 48.49
CA PHE A 5 15.60 8.92 48.16
C PHE A 5 16.39 8.69 46.87
N SER A 6 17.20 7.65 46.88
CA SER A 6 17.87 7.21 45.66
C SER A 6 16.86 6.63 44.66
N LYS A 7 17.20 6.62 43.37
CA LYS A 7 16.36 6.06 42.32
C LYS A 7 15.97 4.60 42.61
N ALA A 8 16.95 3.82 43.14
CA ALA A 8 16.74 2.39 43.51
C ALA A 8 15.75 2.22 44.66
N GLU A 9 15.78 3.11 45.67
CA GLU A 9 14.83 3.09 46.79
C GLU A 9 13.41 3.44 46.32
N ILE A 10 13.27 4.41 45.41
CA ILE A 10 11.99 4.76 44.83
C ILE A 10 11.43 3.59 44.01
N GLU A 11 12.26 2.97 43.17
CA GLU A 11 11.88 1.80 42.38
C GLU A 11 11.47 0.61 43.24
N SER A 12 12.18 0.35 44.34
CA SER A 12 11.85 -0.71 45.30
C SER A 12 10.53 -0.47 46.02
N VAL A 13 10.28 0.75 46.49
CA VAL A 13 9.01 1.15 47.13
C VAL A 13 7.84 1.10 46.17
N VAL A 14 8.02 1.54 44.93
CA VAL A 14 7.03 1.47 43.88
C VAL A 14 6.73 0.01 43.53
N ALA A 15 7.73 -0.83 43.31
CA ALA A 15 7.56 -2.25 43.03
C ALA A 15 6.84 -3.01 44.15
N SER A 16 7.12 -2.70 45.41
CA SER A 16 6.47 -3.36 46.55
C SER A 16 5.01 -2.96 46.75
N ARG A 17 4.64 -1.70 46.46
CA ARG A 17 3.29 -1.19 46.67
C ARG A 17 2.37 -1.32 45.44
N PHE A 18 2.94 -1.39 44.27
CA PHE A 18 2.25 -1.35 42.99
C PHE A 18 2.63 -2.49 42.04
N SER A 19 3.09 -3.63 42.59
CA SER A 19 3.55 -4.78 41.78
C SER A 19 2.56 -5.26 40.71
N SER A 20 1.26 -5.09 40.95
CA SER A 20 0.24 -5.42 39.93
C SER A 20 -0.01 -4.30 38.91
N ALA A 21 0.28 -3.03 39.27
CA ALA A 21 0.04 -1.89 38.38
C ALA A 21 1.17 -1.67 37.36
N PHE A 22 2.36 -2.22 37.61
CA PHE A 22 3.53 -2.12 36.75
C PHE A 22 3.84 -3.40 35.95
N GLN A 23 3.04 -4.45 36.09
CA GLN A 23 3.05 -5.52 35.11
C GLN A 23 2.45 -4.95 33.83
N LEU A 24 3.32 -4.39 32.97
CA LEU A 24 2.95 -4.13 31.60
C LEU A 24 2.39 -5.44 31.05
N PRO A 25 1.14 -5.48 30.58
CA PRO A 25 0.61 -6.69 29.98
C PRO A 25 1.62 -7.14 28.93
N GLU A 26 2.03 -8.40 29.00
CA GLU A 26 2.90 -8.99 27.99
C GLU A 26 2.31 -8.61 26.63
N LYS A 27 3.07 -7.87 25.86
CA LYS A 27 2.63 -7.40 24.55
C LYS A 27 2.47 -8.65 23.70
N ARG A 28 1.24 -9.19 23.64
CA ARG A 28 0.94 -10.29 22.72
C ARG A 28 1.50 -9.90 21.36
N PRO A 29 2.15 -10.82 20.62
CA PRO A 29 2.57 -10.53 19.28
C PRO A 29 1.36 -9.97 18.54
N ALA A 30 1.51 -8.80 17.95
CA ALA A 30 0.42 -8.14 17.25
C ALA A 30 -0.07 -9.09 16.15
N GLU A 31 -1.33 -9.47 16.23
CA GLU A 31 -1.96 -10.22 15.13
C GLU A 31 -1.87 -9.38 13.87
N VAL A 32 -1.57 -10.01 12.76
CA VAL A 32 -1.40 -9.35 11.47
C VAL A 32 -2.33 -9.96 10.43
N ILE A 33 -2.64 -9.19 9.40
CA ILE A 33 -3.27 -9.66 8.18
C ILE A 33 -2.28 -9.48 7.03
N SER A 34 -2.11 -10.49 6.19
CA SER A 34 -1.20 -10.40 5.06
C SER A 34 -1.63 -9.31 4.07
N SER A 35 -0.69 -8.61 3.50
CA SER A 35 -0.93 -7.66 2.39
C SER A 35 -1.15 -8.37 1.04
N GLY A 36 -0.93 -9.70 0.98
CA GLY A 36 -0.91 -10.46 -0.26
C GLY A 36 0.37 -10.25 -1.10
N ILE A 37 1.33 -9.46 -0.60
CA ILE A 37 2.62 -9.20 -1.26
C ILE A 37 3.72 -9.73 -0.34
N PRO A 38 4.33 -10.89 -0.66
CA PRO A 38 5.29 -11.55 0.24
C PRO A 38 6.46 -10.67 0.66
N GLU A 39 6.94 -9.82 -0.25
CA GLU A 39 8.05 -8.91 0.03
C GLU A 39 7.67 -7.86 1.09
N ILE A 40 6.44 -7.33 1.02
CA ILE A 40 5.92 -6.38 2.00
C ILE A 40 5.67 -7.09 3.32
N ASP A 41 5.07 -8.28 3.30
CA ASP A 41 4.78 -9.04 4.52
C ASP A 41 6.07 -9.40 5.27
N SER A 42 7.10 -9.88 4.55
CA SER A 42 8.41 -10.12 5.13
C SER A 42 9.03 -8.85 5.73
N PHE A 43 8.86 -7.72 5.04
CA PHE A 43 9.36 -6.42 5.46
C PHE A 43 8.62 -5.85 6.68
N THR A 44 7.34 -6.19 6.86
CA THR A 44 6.47 -5.71 7.94
C THR A 44 6.30 -6.72 9.08
N LEU A 45 7.11 -7.79 9.09
CA LEU A 45 7.08 -8.84 10.10
C LEU A 45 5.77 -9.64 10.12
N GLY A 46 5.25 -9.94 8.94
CA GLY A 46 4.08 -10.81 8.74
C GLY A 46 2.88 -10.14 8.10
N GLY A 47 2.89 -8.81 7.92
CA GLY A 47 1.80 -8.10 7.25
C GLY A 47 1.36 -6.82 7.96
N LEU A 48 0.09 -6.52 7.85
CA LEU A 48 -0.54 -5.32 8.36
C LEU A 48 -1.07 -5.59 9.78
N PRO A 49 -0.74 -4.76 10.79
CA PRO A 49 -1.15 -4.99 12.16
C PRO A 49 -2.67 -4.84 12.33
N ARG A 50 -3.30 -5.83 12.98
CA ARG A 50 -4.70 -5.78 13.41
C ARG A 50 -4.85 -4.86 14.62
N GLY A 51 -6.05 -4.33 14.82
CA GLY A 51 -6.32 -3.38 15.89
C GLY A 51 -5.60 -2.04 15.74
N ALA A 52 -5.16 -1.72 14.51
CA ALA A 52 -4.29 -0.59 14.25
C ALA A 52 -4.55 0.06 12.89
N ILE A 53 -4.01 1.27 12.72
CA ILE A 53 -4.04 1.99 11.45
C ILE A 53 -2.73 1.78 10.73
N THR A 54 -2.81 1.30 9.49
CA THR A 54 -1.71 1.31 8.52
C THR A 54 -1.97 2.40 7.50
N GLU A 55 -0.98 3.25 7.28
CA GLU A 55 -1.01 4.27 6.24
C GLU A 55 -0.12 3.86 5.07
N VAL A 56 -0.67 3.89 3.87
CA VAL A 56 0.06 3.63 2.62
C VAL A 56 -0.09 4.84 1.73
N PHE A 57 1.00 5.51 1.43
CA PHE A 57 0.96 6.73 0.64
C PHE A 57 2.05 6.77 -0.44
N GLY A 58 1.84 7.62 -1.42
CA GLY A 58 2.76 7.84 -2.53
C GLY A 58 2.08 8.59 -3.67
N PRO A 59 2.84 9.06 -4.67
CA PRO A 59 2.28 9.77 -5.81
C PRO A 59 1.37 8.88 -6.67
N ALA A 60 0.69 9.46 -7.64
CA ALA A 60 -0.05 8.70 -8.64
C ALA A 60 0.89 7.66 -9.30
N SER A 61 0.32 6.51 -9.65
CA SER A 61 1.06 5.38 -10.25
C SER A 61 2.15 4.75 -9.37
N SER A 62 2.19 5.04 -8.07
CA SER A 62 3.18 4.45 -7.14
C SER A 62 2.91 3.00 -6.76
N GLY A 63 1.79 2.40 -7.22
CA GLY A 63 1.38 1.04 -6.86
C GLY A 63 0.38 0.96 -5.71
N ARG A 64 -0.14 2.08 -5.19
CA ARG A 64 -1.14 2.13 -4.11
C ARG A 64 -2.37 1.29 -4.40
N THR A 65 -2.94 1.41 -5.61
CA THR A 65 -4.12 0.64 -6.02
C THR A 65 -3.80 -0.86 -6.12
N SER A 66 -2.63 -1.22 -6.63
CA SER A 66 -2.18 -2.61 -6.69
C SER A 66 -2.02 -3.19 -5.30
N PHE A 67 -1.45 -2.43 -4.36
CA PHE A 67 -1.36 -2.81 -2.96
C PHE A 67 -2.76 -3.02 -2.34
N MET A 68 -3.66 -2.08 -2.56
CA MET A 68 -5.05 -2.18 -2.07
C MET A 68 -5.73 -3.43 -2.58
N PHE A 69 -5.64 -3.71 -3.88
CA PHE A 69 -6.26 -4.87 -4.50
C PHE A 69 -5.64 -6.18 -4.00
N SER A 70 -4.32 -6.24 -3.86
CA SER A 70 -3.63 -7.41 -3.30
C SER A 70 -4.07 -7.72 -1.87
N ALA A 71 -4.15 -6.71 -1.01
CA ALA A 71 -4.60 -6.87 0.37
C ALA A 71 -6.07 -7.34 0.45
N LEU A 72 -6.95 -6.78 -0.40
CA LEU A 72 -8.35 -7.20 -0.48
C LEU A 72 -8.49 -8.62 -1.02
N ALA A 73 -7.79 -8.96 -2.10
CA ALA A 73 -7.84 -10.29 -2.70
C ALA A 73 -7.39 -11.35 -1.69
N HIS A 74 -6.27 -11.09 -1.00
CA HIS A 74 -5.77 -12.00 0.02
C HIS A 74 -6.77 -12.13 1.19
N ALA A 75 -7.26 -11.02 1.73
CA ALA A 75 -8.17 -11.05 2.88
C ALA A 75 -9.50 -11.74 2.54
N THR A 76 -10.14 -11.38 1.42
CA THR A 76 -11.41 -11.97 1.00
C THR A 76 -11.26 -13.45 0.58
N GLY A 77 -10.11 -13.83 0.02
CA GLY A 77 -9.77 -15.22 -0.30
C GLY A 77 -9.56 -16.10 0.95
N HIS A 78 -9.22 -15.49 2.09
CA HIS A 78 -9.11 -16.14 3.40
C HIS A 78 -10.38 -15.97 4.27
N GLU A 79 -11.52 -15.79 3.60
CA GLU A 79 -12.85 -15.70 4.22
C GLU A 79 -13.09 -14.48 5.12
N GLU A 80 -12.22 -13.50 5.12
CA GLU A 80 -12.40 -12.24 5.84
C GLU A 80 -13.45 -11.38 5.14
N VAL A 81 -14.33 -10.76 5.93
CA VAL A 81 -15.23 -9.73 5.42
C VAL A 81 -14.47 -8.41 5.39
N CYS A 82 -14.48 -7.75 4.23
CA CYS A 82 -13.74 -6.53 4.00
C CYS A 82 -14.68 -5.37 3.66
N ALA A 83 -14.23 -4.13 3.90
CA ALA A 83 -14.93 -2.94 3.44
C ALA A 83 -13.98 -1.99 2.73
N VAL A 84 -14.47 -1.34 1.67
CA VAL A 84 -13.80 -0.23 0.98
C VAL A 84 -14.67 1.01 1.10
N VAL A 85 -14.14 2.05 1.71
CA VAL A 85 -14.72 3.38 1.73
C VAL A 85 -14.03 4.19 0.65
N ASP A 86 -14.70 4.33 -0.47
CA ASP A 86 -14.21 4.95 -1.69
C ASP A 86 -14.64 6.43 -1.72
N THR A 87 -13.70 7.32 -1.43
CA THR A 87 -13.99 8.75 -1.31
C THR A 87 -14.33 9.38 -2.67
N ASN A 88 -13.61 9.00 -3.73
CA ASN A 88 -13.65 9.66 -5.03
C ASN A 88 -14.31 8.84 -6.13
N ASN A 89 -14.91 7.69 -5.82
CA ASN A 89 -15.46 6.71 -6.75
C ASN A 89 -14.39 6.17 -7.73
N ALA A 90 -13.18 5.93 -7.21
CA ALA A 90 -12.05 5.43 -7.98
C ALA A 90 -11.96 3.89 -8.02
N PHE A 91 -12.69 3.20 -7.17
CA PHE A 91 -12.71 1.75 -7.14
C PHE A 91 -13.45 1.18 -8.36
N ASP A 92 -12.75 0.37 -9.15
CA ASP A 92 -13.31 -0.30 -10.33
C ASP A 92 -13.61 -1.79 -10.06
N PRO A 93 -14.90 -2.19 -10.01
CA PRO A 93 -15.29 -3.58 -9.78
C PRO A 93 -14.73 -4.57 -10.81
N LYS A 94 -14.53 -4.15 -12.05
CA LYS A 94 -13.96 -5.03 -13.09
C LYS A 94 -12.51 -5.35 -12.81
N SER A 95 -11.74 -4.36 -12.41
CA SER A 95 -10.35 -4.54 -11.98
C SER A 95 -10.26 -5.34 -10.69
N ALA A 96 -11.20 -5.15 -9.75
CA ALA A 96 -11.31 -5.94 -8.53
C ALA A 96 -11.54 -7.43 -8.82
N THR A 97 -12.46 -7.74 -9.74
CA THR A 97 -12.71 -9.14 -10.17
C THR A 97 -11.48 -9.75 -10.85
N ARG A 98 -10.76 -8.99 -11.68
CA ARG A 98 -9.51 -9.47 -12.31
C ARG A 98 -8.40 -9.71 -11.29
N ALA A 99 -8.40 -8.97 -10.19
CA ALA A 99 -7.48 -9.15 -9.08
C ALA A 99 -7.93 -10.26 -8.10
N GLU A 100 -8.94 -11.06 -8.47
CA GLU A 100 -9.47 -12.19 -7.69
C GLU A 100 -10.05 -11.79 -6.33
N ILE A 101 -10.53 -10.54 -6.19
CA ILE A 101 -11.24 -10.10 -5.00
C ILE A 101 -12.61 -10.78 -4.95
N ASN A 102 -12.91 -11.47 -3.85
CA ASN A 102 -14.25 -12.03 -3.62
C ASN A 102 -15.24 -10.91 -3.26
N CYS A 103 -16.01 -10.45 -4.25
CA CYS A 103 -16.98 -9.36 -4.08
C CYS A 103 -18.16 -9.71 -3.15
N GLU A 104 -18.45 -11.00 -2.90
CA GLU A 104 -19.49 -11.39 -1.94
C GLU A 104 -19.08 -11.09 -0.48
N ARG A 105 -17.76 -10.93 -0.24
CA ARG A 105 -17.19 -10.58 1.07
C ARG A 105 -16.73 -9.13 1.14
N LEU A 106 -17.07 -8.32 0.14
CA LEU A 106 -16.64 -6.93 0.05
C LEU A 106 -17.81 -5.97 0.13
N LEU A 107 -17.84 -5.14 1.16
CA LEU A 107 -18.74 -3.99 1.25
C LEU A 107 -18.07 -2.77 0.61
N TRP A 108 -18.64 -2.24 -0.46
CA TRP A 108 -18.16 -1.04 -1.13
C TRP A 108 -19.07 0.15 -0.84
N ILE A 109 -18.52 1.18 -0.19
CA ILE A 109 -19.21 2.42 0.18
C ILE A 109 -18.66 3.57 -0.66
N ARG A 110 -19.51 4.17 -1.47
CA ARG A 110 -19.18 5.28 -2.35
C ARG A 110 -19.53 6.60 -1.69
N CYS A 111 -18.58 7.51 -1.55
CA CYS A 111 -18.75 8.77 -0.83
C CYS A 111 -18.89 10.00 -1.75
N ALA A 112 -18.85 9.82 -3.07
CA ALA A 112 -19.12 10.86 -4.07
C ALA A 112 -18.33 12.17 -3.84
N ASN A 113 -17.02 12.06 -3.63
CA ASN A 113 -16.09 13.15 -3.34
C ASN A 113 -16.36 13.88 -2.00
N ASN A 114 -17.10 13.26 -1.09
CA ASN A 114 -17.40 13.84 0.21
C ASN A 114 -16.53 13.20 1.31
N LEU A 115 -15.51 13.93 1.71
CA LEU A 115 -14.55 13.48 2.72
C LEU A 115 -15.21 13.26 4.10
N GLU A 116 -16.17 14.10 4.47
CA GLU A 116 -16.90 13.94 5.73
C GLU A 116 -17.72 12.65 5.76
N HIS A 117 -18.38 12.32 4.63
CA HIS A 117 -19.11 11.05 4.49
C HIS A 117 -18.16 9.86 4.60
N ALA A 118 -16.96 9.95 3.98
CA ALA A 118 -15.97 8.89 4.06
C ALA A 118 -15.52 8.63 5.51
N PHE A 119 -15.26 9.68 6.26
CA PHE A 119 -14.89 9.54 7.67
C PHE A 119 -16.02 9.01 8.55
N LYS A 120 -17.26 9.48 8.33
CA LYS A 120 -18.45 8.97 9.04
C LYS A 120 -18.71 7.50 8.71
N ALA A 121 -18.61 7.12 7.45
CA ALA A 121 -18.77 5.73 7.03
C ALA A 121 -17.70 4.83 7.67
N THR A 122 -16.43 5.26 7.62
CA THR A 122 -15.34 4.53 8.29
C THR A 122 -15.61 4.37 9.78
N ASP A 123 -16.02 5.42 10.47
CA ASP A 123 -16.35 5.37 11.90
C ASP A 123 -17.46 4.35 12.22
N LEU A 124 -18.52 4.33 11.42
CA LEU A 124 -19.62 3.38 11.58
C LEU A 124 -19.17 1.93 11.35
N LEU A 125 -18.33 1.68 10.35
CA LEU A 125 -17.78 0.35 10.08
C LEU A 125 -16.91 -0.15 11.24
N LEU A 126 -16.05 0.72 11.77
CA LEU A 126 -15.17 0.37 12.89
C LEU A 126 -15.94 0.13 14.18
N GLN A 127 -17.02 0.90 14.44
CA GLN A 127 -17.88 0.69 15.60
C GLN A 127 -18.77 -0.55 15.45
N GLY A 128 -19.25 -0.83 14.24
CA GLY A 128 -20.07 -2.01 13.94
C GLY A 128 -19.29 -3.33 14.08
N GLY A 129 -18.02 -3.29 13.79
CA GLY A 129 -17.12 -4.46 13.83
C GLY A 129 -17.46 -5.52 12.79
N GLY A 130 -16.84 -6.69 12.92
CA GLY A 130 -17.09 -7.84 12.03
C GLY A 130 -16.27 -7.81 10.73
N PHE A 131 -15.40 -6.82 10.55
CA PHE A 131 -14.51 -6.72 9.40
C PHE A 131 -13.09 -7.14 9.79
N GLY A 132 -12.45 -7.95 8.93
CA GLY A 132 -11.02 -8.23 9.06
C GLY A 132 -10.17 -7.07 8.53
N LEU A 133 -10.62 -6.47 7.41
CA LEU A 133 -9.94 -5.36 6.75
C LEU A 133 -10.92 -4.26 6.35
N VAL A 134 -10.64 -3.03 6.76
CA VAL A 134 -11.32 -1.82 6.30
C VAL A 134 -10.32 -0.96 5.55
N LEU A 135 -10.65 -0.57 4.32
CA LEU A 135 -9.86 0.32 3.49
C LEU A 135 -10.55 1.68 3.38
N LEU A 136 -9.83 2.75 3.71
CA LEU A 136 -10.24 4.12 3.45
C LEU A 136 -9.39 4.68 2.32
N ASP A 137 -9.98 4.83 1.15
CA ASP A 137 -9.31 5.35 -0.04
C ASP A 137 -9.44 6.88 -0.12
N LEU A 138 -8.33 7.55 0.12
CA LEU A 138 -8.11 8.99 -0.03
C LEU A 138 -7.12 9.27 -1.17
N GLY A 139 -6.87 8.29 -2.05
CA GLY A 139 -5.81 8.36 -3.06
C GLY A 139 -5.92 9.54 -4.01
N ASP A 140 -7.14 9.95 -4.35
CA ASP A 140 -7.44 11.08 -5.24
C ASP A 140 -7.91 12.32 -4.49
N VAL A 141 -7.82 12.33 -3.16
CA VAL A 141 -8.11 13.51 -2.34
C VAL A 141 -6.90 14.45 -2.41
N PRO A 142 -7.10 15.72 -2.82
CA PRO A 142 -5.99 16.67 -2.88
C PRO A 142 -5.23 16.76 -1.55
N ALA A 143 -3.90 16.74 -1.60
CA ALA A 143 -3.03 16.74 -0.43
C ALA A 143 -3.36 17.85 0.58
N ASN A 144 -3.72 19.05 0.09
CA ASN A 144 -4.14 20.16 0.95
C ASN A 144 -5.44 19.86 1.73
N SER A 145 -6.36 19.10 1.16
CA SER A 145 -7.60 18.68 1.84
C SER A 145 -7.32 17.55 2.82
N ALA A 146 -6.49 16.58 2.45
CA ALA A 146 -6.05 15.51 3.32
C ALA A 146 -5.29 16.04 4.57
N LYS A 147 -4.43 17.03 4.41
CA LYS A 147 -3.72 17.69 5.53
C LYS A 147 -4.62 18.44 6.50
N ARG A 148 -5.79 18.88 6.05
CA ARG A 148 -6.80 19.58 6.88
C ARG A 148 -7.70 18.63 7.67
N ILE A 149 -7.57 17.33 7.47
CA ILE A 149 -8.33 16.35 8.26
C ILE A 149 -8.02 16.55 9.73
N ILE A 150 -9.07 16.72 10.51
CA ILE A 150 -8.97 16.98 11.96
C ILE A 150 -8.38 15.76 12.63
N SER A 151 -7.28 15.93 13.36
CA SER A 151 -6.56 14.83 14.03
C SER A 151 -7.44 14.00 14.97
N SER A 152 -8.53 14.58 15.50
CA SER A 152 -9.46 13.86 16.35
C SER A 152 -10.10 12.62 15.71
N TRP A 153 -10.31 12.63 14.37
CA TRP A 153 -10.79 11.45 13.66
C TRP A 153 -9.82 10.28 13.75
N TRP A 154 -8.53 10.55 13.53
CA TRP A 154 -7.49 9.52 13.59
C TRP A 154 -7.34 8.93 14.99
N TYR A 155 -7.40 9.77 16.04
CA TYR A 155 -7.39 9.31 17.43
C TYR A 155 -8.63 8.47 17.76
N ARG A 156 -9.79 8.87 17.26
CA ARG A 156 -11.04 8.12 17.43
C ARG A 156 -10.94 6.74 16.76
N PHE A 157 -10.53 6.68 15.50
CA PHE A 157 -10.35 5.41 14.79
C PHE A 157 -9.36 4.50 15.51
N ARG A 158 -8.21 5.04 15.89
CA ARG A 158 -7.21 4.27 16.64
C ARG A 158 -7.80 3.67 17.91
N ARG A 159 -8.50 4.47 18.72
CA ARG A 159 -9.10 4.01 19.97
C ARG A 159 -10.18 2.95 19.74
N THR A 160 -10.99 3.10 18.67
CA THR A 160 -12.02 2.12 18.32
C THR A 160 -11.40 0.81 17.83
N LEU A 161 -10.26 0.86 17.12
CA LEU A 161 -9.58 -0.31 16.60
C LEU A 161 -8.85 -1.13 17.67
N GLU A 162 -8.20 -0.48 18.64
CA GLU A 162 -7.34 -1.12 19.65
C GLU A 162 -7.91 -2.41 20.25
N PRO A 163 -9.22 -2.52 20.59
CA PRO A 163 -9.82 -3.75 21.14
C PRO A 163 -10.29 -4.75 20.06
N THR A 164 -10.15 -4.46 18.77
CA THR A 164 -10.73 -5.25 17.67
C THR A 164 -9.66 -5.99 16.86
N PRO A 165 -10.01 -7.09 16.15
CA PRO A 165 -9.12 -7.73 15.20
C PRO A 165 -9.10 -7.04 13.84
N THR A 166 -9.80 -5.92 13.65
CA THR A 166 -9.91 -5.21 12.38
C THR A 166 -8.62 -4.46 12.07
N ALA A 167 -8.09 -4.58 10.87
CA ALA A 167 -7.05 -3.70 10.36
C ALA A 167 -7.69 -2.55 9.57
N LEU A 168 -7.28 -1.30 9.85
CA LEU A 168 -7.65 -0.15 9.02
C LEU A 168 -6.45 0.24 8.15
N VAL A 169 -6.65 0.23 6.83
CA VAL A 169 -5.66 0.72 5.87
C VAL A 169 -6.15 2.02 5.25
N VAL A 170 -5.33 3.04 5.30
CA VAL A 170 -5.58 4.35 4.70
C VAL A 170 -4.66 4.52 3.50
N ILE A 171 -5.24 4.71 2.33
CA ILE A 171 -4.53 4.99 1.08
C ILE A 171 -4.56 6.50 0.86
N ALA A 172 -3.42 7.13 0.61
CA ALA A 172 -3.36 8.58 0.38
C ALA A 172 -2.25 8.96 -0.63
N GLU A 173 -2.30 10.15 -1.18
CA GLU A 173 -1.22 10.69 -2.00
C GLU A 173 -0.02 11.13 -1.13
N GLU A 174 -0.31 11.81 -0.03
CA GLU A 174 0.68 12.24 0.97
C GLU A 174 0.27 11.76 2.37
N SER A 175 1.26 11.59 3.25
CA SER A 175 0.98 11.17 4.62
C SER A 175 0.07 12.14 5.36
N CYS A 176 -1.04 11.63 5.90
CA CYS A 176 -2.07 12.40 6.60
C CYS A 176 -2.46 11.84 7.98
N VAL A 177 -2.22 10.56 8.25
CA VAL A 177 -2.57 9.89 9.54
C VAL A 177 -1.61 10.27 10.66
N ARG A 178 -0.38 10.63 10.35
CA ARG A 178 0.64 11.13 11.29
C ARG A 178 0.97 10.09 12.39
N SER A 179 0.89 10.53 13.67
CA SER A 179 1.27 9.69 14.82
C SER A 179 0.25 8.61 15.17
N CYS A 180 -0.93 8.62 14.57
CA CYS A 180 -1.96 7.62 14.84
C CYS A 180 -1.73 6.31 14.06
N ALA A 181 -0.93 6.34 12.99
CA ALA A 181 -0.57 5.13 12.26
C ALA A 181 0.49 4.32 13.05
N SER A 182 0.24 3.02 13.19
CA SER A 182 1.20 2.06 13.73
C SER A 182 2.23 1.63 12.68
N LEU A 183 1.79 1.54 11.43
CA LEU A 183 2.63 1.26 10.27
C LEU A 183 2.40 2.35 9.22
N THR A 184 3.47 2.89 8.65
CA THR A 184 3.42 3.86 7.55
C THR A 184 4.38 3.44 6.46
N LEU A 185 3.84 3.19 5.26
CA LEU A 185 4.57 2.77 4.07
C LEU A 185 4.48 3.85 3.00
N GLU A 186 5.62 4.29 2.51
CA GLU A 186 5.72 5.16 1.34
C GLU A 186 6.03 4.29 0.12
N LEU A 187 5.19 4.39 -0.91
CA LEU A 187 5.34 3.67 -2.17
C LEU A 187 5.82 4.62 -3.26
N LYS A 188 6.80 4.16 -4.04
CA LYS A 188 7.28 4.80 -5.26
C LYS A 188 7.41 3.73 -6.33
N ALA A 189 7.00 4.03 -7.55
CA ALA A 189 7.18 3.12 -8.67
C ALA A 189 7.92 3.80 -9.80
N ASP A 190 8.85 3.05 -10.37
CA ASP A 190 9.53 3.40 -11.62
C ASP A 190 9.09 2.39 -12.68
N SER A 191 8.55 2.87 -13.79
CA SER A 191 8.15 2.01 -14.90
C SER A 191 9.37 1.50 -15.63
N VAL A 192 9.46 0.18 -15.80
CA VAL A 192 10.49 -0.48 -16.58
C VAL A 192 9.92 -0.75 -17.97
N TRP A 193 10.42 0.00 -18.93
CA TRP A 193 10.00 -0.15 -20.32
C TRP A 193 10.88 -1.16 -21.05
N SER A 194 10.30 -1.92 -21.96
CA SER A 194 11.04 -2.78 -22.87
C SER A 194 12.12 -1.96 -23.57
N GLN A 195 13.36 -2.40 -23.43
CA GLN A 195 14.42 -1.96 -24.33
C GLN A 195 14.25 -2.68 -25.66
N ALA A 196 13.15 -2.43 -26.34
CA ALA A 196 12.98 -2.81 -27.73
C ALA A 196 14.15 -2.20 -28.50
N GLY A 197 14.99 -3.04 -29.05
CA GLY A 197 16.32 -2.72 -29.48
C GLY A 197 16.42 -1.41 -30.24
N ARG A 198 17.29 -0.52 -29.80
CA ARG A 198 17.82 0.55 -30.63
C ARG A 198 18.54 -0.10 -31.84
N ILE A 199 17.83 -0.33 -32.93
CA ILE A 199 18.45 -0.66 -34.20
C ILE A 199 19.04 0.65 -34.71
N ARG A 200 20.35 0.83 -34.52
CA ARG A 200 21.08 1.84 -35.28
C ARG A 200 21.08 1.37 -36.75
N LEU A 201 20.26 1.98 -37.56
CA LEU A 201 20.40 1.93 -38.99
C LEU A 201 21.64 2.75 -39.33
N SER A 202 22.75 2.05 -39.63
CA SER A 202 23.91 2.69 -40.26
C SER A 202 23.58 2.90 -41.74
N GLU A 203 22.94 4.01 -42.06
CA GLU A 203 22.84 4.49 -43.43
C GLU A 203 23.92 5.54 -43.68
N GLY A 204 24.57 5.35 -44.81
CA GLY A 204 25.55 6.28 -45.31
C GLY A 204 24.99 7.68 -45.55
N ARG A 205 25.75 8.66 -45.10
CA ARG A 205 25.72 10.10 -45.41
C ARG A 205 24.38 10.69 -45.82
N SER A 206 23.66 11.20 -44.83
CA SER A 206 23.01 12.52 -44.80
C SER A 206 22.09 12.62 -43.56
N GLU A 207 22.39 13.58 -42.70
CA GLU A 207 21.68 14.11 -41.55
C GLU A 207 20.86 13.19 -40.62
N PRO A 208 21.04 13.27 -39.28
CA PRO A 208 20.46 12.33 -38.35
C PRO A 208 19.04 12.75 -37.97
N ARG A 209 18.03 12.12 -38.57
CA ARG A 209 16.74 11.98 -37.93
C ARG A 209 16.69 10.62 -37.23
N GLU A 210 16.85 10.62 -35.92
CA GLU A 210 16.66 9.41 -35.12
C GLU A 210 15.22 8.90 -35.27
N LYS A 211 15.04 7.84 -36.07
CA LYS A 211 13.80 7.06 -36.06
C LYS A 211 13.94 5.94 -35.04
N MET A 212 13.15 6.03 -34.01
CA MET A 212 13.01 4.93 -33.03
C MET A 212 12.29 3.75 -33.68
N VAL A 213 12.97 2.65 -33.88
CA VAL A 213 12.37 1.38 -34.36
C VAL A 213 12.32 0.42 -33.17
N TYR A 214 11.15 -0.09 -32.86
CA TYR A 214 10.93 -1.04 -31.78
C TYR A 214 10.96 -2.47 -32.30
N SER A 215 11.73 -3.35 -31.69
CA SER A 215 11.79 -4.78 -32.00
C SER A 215 11.25 -5.58 -30.81
N LEU A 216 10.22 -6.37 -31.02
CA LEU A 216 9.72 -7.34 -30.05
C LEU A 216 10.52 -8.64 -30.19
N ARG A 217 11.20 -9.09 -29.14
CA ARG A 217 11.79 -10.43 -29.11
C ARG A 217 10.71 -11.42 -28.66
N HIS A 218 10.26 -12.25 -29.59
CA HIS A 218 9.54 -13.49 -29.27
C HIS A 218 10.57 -14.61 -29.03
N PRO A 219 10.41 -15.47 -28.01
CA PRO A 219 11.42 -16.47 -27.63
C PRO A 219 11.60 -17.64 -28.62
N SER A 220 10.96 -17.63 -29.76
CA SER A 220 10.96 -18.73 -30.71
C SER A 220 11.40 -18.38 -32.14
N ILE A 221 12.08 -17.24 -32.38
CA ILE A 221 12.59 -16.93 -33.73
C ILE A 221 14.10 -17.16 -33.79
N THR A 222 14.49 -18.32 -34.29
CA THR A 222 15.83 -18.64 -34.72
C THR A 222 16.26 -17.75 -35.89
N ASN A 223 17.45 -17.20 -35.79
CA ASN A 223 18.25 -16.50 -36.80
C ASN A 223 17.75 -16.61 -38.24
N SER A 224 16.98 -15.64 -38.68
CA SER A 224 16.94 -15.19 -40.05
C SER A 224 16.78 -13.68 -40.08
N SER A 225 17.71 -12.98 -40.73
CA SER A 225 17.77 -11.54 -40.89
C SER A 225 16.63 -11.06 -41.78
N SER A 226 15.38 -11.07 -41.29
CA SER A 226 14.27 -10.48 -41.97
C SER A 226 14.11 -9.02 -41.44
N ARG A 227 14.23 -8.07 -42.37
CA ARG A 227 13.86 -6.67 -42.13
C ARG A 227 12.36 -6.63 -41.89
N ILE A 228 11.95 -6.42 -40.66
CA ILE A 228 10.54 -6.15 -40.30
C ILE A 228 10.29 -4.68 -40.63
N THR A 229 9.41 -4.40 -41.56
CA THR A 229 8.94 -3.04 -41.86
C THR A 229 7.93 -2.59 -40.83
N ILE A 230 7.86 -1.27 -40.56
CA ILE A 230 6.94 -0.65 -39.54
C ILE A 230 5.46 -1.00 -39.82
N GLU A 231 5.11 -1.35 -41.03
CA GLU A 231 3.76 -1.73 -41.46
C GLU A 231 3.34 -3.14 -41.01
N GLU A 232 4.29 -4.02 -40.67
CA GLU A 232 4.02 -5.37 -40.12
C GLU A 232 3.88 -5.39 -38.60
N LEU A 233 4.28 -4.32 -37.92
CA LEU A 233 4.07 -4.10 -36.49
C LEU A 233 2.68 -3.47 -36.35
N GLY A 234 1.66 -4.30 -36.15
CA GLY A 234 0.35 -3.81 -35.67
C GLY A 234 0.55 -2.78 -34.54
N SER A 235 -0.37 -1.84 -34.36
CA SER A 235 -0.25 -0.72 -33.44
C SER A 235 0.23 -1.18 -32.04
N VAL A 236 1.52 -1.05 -31.78
CA VAL A 236 2.13 -1.38 -30.49
C VAL A 236 1.64 -0.32 -29.51
N THR A 237 0.76 -0.69 -28.61
CA THR A 237 0.27 0.20 -27.56
C THR A 237 1.31 0.38 -26.48
N HIS A 238 1.31 1.50 -25.77
CA HIS A 238 2.20 1.69 -24.60
C HIS A 238 2.12 0.55 -23.61
N ALA A 239 0.96 -0.09 -23.46
CA ALA A 239 0.78 -1.24 -22.58
C ALA A 239 1.69 -2.43 -22.96
N ASN A 240 1.91 -2.65 -24.26
CA ASN A 240 2.75 -3.74 -24.76
C ASN A 240 4.26 -3.49 -24.61
N LEU A 241 4.64 -2.24 -24.29
CA LEU A 241 6.04 -1.85 -24.06
C LEU A 241 6.41 -1.84 -22.58
N LEU A 242 5.44 -1.85 -21.68
CA LEU A 242 5.67 -1.88 -20.26
C LEU A 242 5.98 -3.32 -19.82
N GLU A 243 7.25 -3.62 -19.54
CA GLU A 243 7.68 -4.96 -19.08
C GLU A 243 7.36 -5.20 -17.61
N ALA A 244 7.61 -4.19 -16.78
CA ALA A 244 7.44 -4.30 -15.36
C ALA A 244 7.31 -2.93 -14.69
N ASN A 245 6.79 -2.90 -13.49
CA ASN A 245 6.94 -1.78 -12.57
C ASN A 245 7.92 -2.18 -11.46
N SER A 246 8.93 -1.35 -11.24
CA SER A 246 9.82 -1.48 -10.09
C SER A 246 9.22 -0.68 -8.94
N ILE A 247 8.71 -1.38 -7.94
CA ILE A 247 8.07 -0.76 -6.78
C ILE A 247 9.09 -0.69 -5.64
N GLN A 248 9.28 0.51 -5.11
CA GLN A 248 10.07 0.77 -3.93
C GLN A 248 9.13 1.07 -2.77
N VAL A 249 9.29 0.35 -1.67
CA VAL A 249 8.53 0.55 -0.44
C VAL A 249 9.47 0.98 0.67
N GLU A 250 9.19 2.11 1.27
CA GLU A 250 9.93 2.63 2.42
C GLU A 250 9.04 2.66 3.66
N ARG A 251 9.50 2.03 4.73
CA ARG A 251 8.81 2.08 6.02
C ARG A 251 9.18 3.36 6.75
N ARG A 252 8.22 4.26 6.85
CA ARG A 252 8.37 5.53 7.58
C ARG A 252 8.07 5.38 9.06
N ARG A 253 7.24 4.38 9.41
CA ARG A 253 6.88 4.04 10.78
C ARG A 253 6.61 2.53 10.94
N PRO A 254 6.95 1.90 12.08
CA PRO A 254 7.86 2.42 13.09
C PRO A 254 9.28 2.63 12.53
N VAL A 255 9.99 3.59 13.07
CA VAL A 255 11.42 3.76 12.74
C VAL A 255 12.17 2.61 13.40
N HIS A 256 12.75 1.74 12.58
CA HIS A 256 13.50 0.57 13.04
C HIS A 256 14.97 0.73 12.63
N PRO A 257 15.94 0.33 13.46
CA PRO A 257 17.37 0.43 13.10
C PRO A 257 17.80 -0.50 11.96
N GLY A 258 16.92 -1.41 11.53
CA GLY A 258 17.16 -2.34 10.42
C GLY A 258 16.73 -1.81 9.06
N LEU A 259 16.41 -2.75 8.17
CA LEU A 259 15.98 -2.46 6.79
C LEU A 259 14.74 -1.54 6.79
N GLN A 260 14.88 -0.36 6.18
CA GLN A 260 13.80 0.62 6.07
C GLN A 260 13.20 0.69 4.67
N ARG A 261 13.83 0.02 3.69
CA ARG A 261 13.44 0.09 2.29
C ARG A 261 13.61 -1.24 1.61
N ILE A 262 12.63 -1.62 0.80
CA ILE A 262 12.68 -2.78 -0.10
C ILE A 262 12.34 -2.33 -1.52
N GLN A 263 12.75 -3.10 -2.49
CA GLN A 263 12.43 -2.89 -3.90
C GLN A 263 12.13 -4.24 -4.54
N PHE A 264 11.04 -4.33 -5.29
CA PHE A 264 10.66 -5.53 -6.03
C PHE A 264 10.05 -5.16 -7.38
N ARG A 265 9.98 -6.13 -8.29
CA ARG A 265 9.39 -5.93 -9.61
C ARG A 265 8.04 -6.62 -9.68
N CYS A 266 7.03 -5.88 -10.09
CA CYS A 266 5.77 -6.43 -10.53
C CYS A 266 5.83 -6.57 -12.05
N LEU A 267 5.82 -7.80 -12.54
CA LEU A 267 5.70 -8.07 -13.97
C LEU A 267 4.30 -7.66 -14.43
N ASN A 268 4.23 -7.03 -15.60
CA ASN A 268 2.94 -6.76 -16.22
C ASN A 268 2.47 -8.09 -16.85
N PRO A 269 1.39 -8.72 -16.39
CA PRO A 269 0.83 -9.87 -17.10
C PRO A 269 0.30 -9.37 -18.44
N LEU A 270 0.95 -9.79 -19.52
CA LEU A 270 0.51 -9.55 -20.89
C LEU A 270 -0.85 -10.22 -21.16
#